data_0e8e29c4cfc9c19a289cfb0bea188dcd
#
_entry.id   0e8e29c4cfc9c19a289cfb0bea188dcd
#
_cell.length_a   1.000
_cell.length_b   1.000
_cell.length_c   1.000
_cell.angle_alpha   90.00
_cell.angle_beta   90.00
_cell.angle_gamma   90.00
#
_symmetry.space_group_name_H-M   'P 1'
#
loop_
_entity.id
_entity.type
_entity.pdbx_description
1 polymer ?
#
loop_
_entity_poly.entity_id
_entity_poly.type
_entity_poly.pdbx_seq_one_letter_code
_entity_poly.pdbx_strand_id
1 'polypeptide(L)'
;MKQRLYLSGPITGVPNYMDIFNRAEAVLVGAGYQVVNPANMCYVLNSEASHEDYMRVDMEMLRMCDVLVQLPGWEKSIGCNREYGMALERDMVILEYTKFTEGVKNA
;
A
#
# COMPACT_ATOMS: atom_id res chain seq x y z
N MET A 1 -18.23 9.86 -3.46
CA MET A 1 -16.81 10.17 -3.19
C MET A 1 -15.93 9.03 -3.65
N LYS A 2 -14.76 9.35 -4.19
CA LYS A 2 -13.80 8.33 -4.58
C LYS A 2 -13.24 7.64 -3.34
N GLN A 3 -13.12 6.32 -3.40
CA GLN A 3 -12.46 5.58 -2.34
C GLN A 3 -10.95 5.85 -2.37
N ARG A 4 -10.36 5.91 -1.19
CA ARG A 4 -8.92 6.09 -1.03
C ARG A 4 -8.29 4.75 -0.73
N LEU A 5 -7.39 4.33 -1.62
CA LEU A 5 -6.71 3.03 -1.55
C LEU A 5 -5.32 3.21 -0.98
N TYR A 6 -4.93 2.33 -0.05
CA TYR A 6 -3.58 2.28 0.49
C TYR A 6 -2.84 1.10 -0.11
N LEU A 7 -1.65 1.34 -0.67
CA LEU A 7 -0.83 0.27 -1.23
C LEU A 7 0.03 -0.37 -0.15
N SER A 8 -0.15 -1.67 0.07
CA SER A 8 0.63 -2.45 1.02
C SER A 8 1.46 -3.48 0.28
N GLY A 9 2.77 -3.37 0.37
CA GLY A 9 3.67 -4.27 -0.33
C GLY A 9 5.04 -4.35 0.32
N PRO A 10 5.82 -5.39 -0.01
CA PRO A 10 7.14 -5.57 0.58
C PRO A 10 8.12 -4.53 0.08
N ILE A 11 8.90 -3.96 0.98
CA ILE A 11 9.93 -2.96 0.70
C ILE A 11 11.31 -3.49 1.07
N THR A 12 11.45 -3.99 2.29
CA THR A 12 12.73 -4.50 2.78
C THR A 12 13.20 -5.68 1.93
N GLY A 13 14.40 -5.58 1.38
CA GLY A 13 14.96 -6.65 0.54
C GLY A 13 14.44 -6.66 -0.90
N VAL A 14 13.67 -5.65 -1.31
CA VAL A 14 13.12 -5.56 -2.67
C VAL A 14 13.73 -4.33 -3.34
N PRO A 15 14.82 -4.49 -4.14
CA PRO A 15 15.54 -3.33 -4.70
C PRO A 15 14.70 -2.41 -5.58
N ASN A 16 13.71 -2.96 -6.30
CA ASN A 16 12.87 -2.21 -7.22
C ASN A 16 11.49 -1.90 -6.66
N TYR A 17 11.37 -1.81 -5.33
CA TYR A 17 10.06 -1.61 -4.70
C TYR A 17 9.36 -0.33 -5.18
N MET A 18 10.12 0.74 -5.41
CA MET A 18 9.52 2.01 -5.86
C MET A 18 8.86 1.87 -7.22
N ASP A 19 9.48 1.14 -8.14
CA ASP A 19 8.89 0.88 -9.45
C ASP A 19 7.59 0.09 -9.32
N ILE A 20 7.59 -0.93 -8.48
CA ILE A 20 6.41 -1.77 -8.25
C ILE A 20 5.25 -0.93 -7.71
N PHE A 21 5.51 -0.14 -6.67
CA PHE A 21 4.51 0.72 -6.07
C PHE A 21 4.00 1.80 -7.04
N ASN A 22 4.92 2.43 -7.77
CA ASN A 22 4.57 3.51 -8.69
C ASN A 22 3.75 3.02 -9.88
N ARG A 23 4.05 1.83 -10.38
CA ARG A 23 3.25 1.20 -11.44
C ARG A 23 1.85 0.87 -10.95
N ALA A 24 1.75 0.33 -9.74
CA ALA A 24 0.45 0.04 -9.15
C ALA A 24 -0.36 1.31 -8.96
N GLU A 25 0.26 2.36 -8.46
CA GLU A 25 -0.40 3.67 -8.31
C GLU A 25 -0.93 4.17 -9.64
N ALA A 26 -0.12 4.12 -10.70
CA ALA A 26 -0.51 4.59 -12.03
C ALA A 26 -1.74 3.85 -12.56
N VAL A 27 -1.78 2.54 -12.40
CA VAL A 27 -2.91 1.72 -12.84
C VAL A 27 -4.18 2.08 -12.08
N LEU A 28 -4.10 2.22 -10.76
CA LEU A 28 -5.26 2.50 -9.94
C LEU A 28 -5.76 3.93 -10.11
N VAL A 29 -4.86 4.90 -10.23
CA VAL A 29 -5.23 6.29 -10.51
C VAL A 29 -5.89 6.38 -11.89
N GLY A 30 -5.36 5.66 -12.86
CA GLY A 30 -5.96 5.59 -14.20
C GLY A 30 -7.37 4.99 -14.18
N ALA A 31 -7.66 4.13 -13.21
CA ALA A 31 -8.99 3.55 -13.03
C ALA A 31 -9.94 4.46 -12.21
N GLY A 32 -9.48 5.63 -11.79
CA GLY A 32 -10.32 6.63 -11.12
C GLY A 32 -10.26 6.64 -9.61
N TYR A 33 -9.30 5.92 -8.99
CA TYR A 33 -9.17 5.88 -7.54
C TYR A 33 -8.17 6.91 -7.02
N GLN A 34 -8.33 7.30 -5.76
CA GLN A 34 -7.29 8.02 -5.02
C GLN A 34 -6.36 6.97 -4.41
N VAL A 35 -5.05 7.19 -4.49
CA VAL A 35 -4.07 6.21 -4.02
C VAL A 35 -3.10 6.85 -3.05
N VAL A 36 -2.89 6.21 -1.91
CA VAL A 36 -1.83 6.54 -0.97
C VAL A 36 -0.70 5.53 -1.18
N ASN A 37 0.46 6.04 -1.59
CA ASN A 37 1.63 5.23 -1.92
C ASN A 37 2.73 5.47 -0.89
N PRO A 38 2.91 4.57 0.09
CA PRO A 38 3.89 4.78 1.15
C PRO A 38 5.34 4.62 0.71
N ALA A 39 5.59 4.09 -0.49
CA ALA A 39 6.95 3.94 -0.99
C ALA A 39 7.67 5.28 -1.11
N ASN A 40 6.94 6.38 -1.28
CA ASN A 40 7.52 7.71 -1.42
C ASN A 40 7.93 8.34 -0.09
N MET A 41 7.76 7.65 1.04
CA MET A 41 8.13 8.17 2.35
C MET A 41 9.63 8.43 2.48
N CYS A 42 10.46 7.79 1.68
CA CYS A 42 11.90 8.04 1.68
C CYS A 42 12.25 9.49 1.33
N TYR A 43 11.33 10.22 0.69
CA TYR A 43 11.52 11.63 0.40
C TYR A 43 11.07 12.55 1.53
N VAL A 44 10.40 12.02 2.53
CA VAL A 44 9.85 12.76 3.66
C VAL A 44 10.63 12.50 4.94
N LEU A 45 10.95 11.23 5.21
CA LEU A 45 11.73 10.83 6.36
C LEU A 45 13.20 10.71 5.95
N ASN A 46 14.10 11.15 6.84
CA ASN A 46 15.53 11.08 6.54
C ASN A 46 16.08 9.65 6.71
N SER A 47 17.33 9.44 6.29
CA SER A 47 17.97 8.12 6.31
C SER A 47 18.18 7.55 7.71
N GLU A 48 18.06 8.39 8.74
CA GLU A 48 18.21 7.96 10.14
C GLU A 48 16.90 7.46 10.75
N ALA A 49 15.78 7.62 10.04
CA ALA A 49 14.50 7.15 10.53
C ALA A 49 14.52 5.63 10.65
N SER A 50 14.00 5.11 11.78
CA SER A 50 13.94 3.68 12.04
C SER A 50 12.77 3.03 11.29
N HIS A 51 12.79 1.70 11.22
CA HIS A 51 11.64 0.95 10.68
C HIS A 51 10.36 1.30 11.43
N GLU A 52 10.45 1.46 12.76
CA GLU A 52 9.27 1.83 13.56
C GLU A 52 8.77 3.24 13.23
N ASP A 53 9.66 4.17 12.90
CA ASP A 53 9.26 5.50 12.46
C ASP A 53 8.45 5.44 11.17
N TYR A 54 8.94 4.65 10.19
CA TYR A 54 8.21 4.44 8.93
C TYR A 54 6.85 3.80 9.19
N MET A 55 6.81 2.79 10.07
CA MET A 55 5.55 2.11 10.39
C MET A 55 4.53 3.03 11.04
N ARG A 56 4.98 3.95 11.90
CA ARG A 56 4.08 4.93 12.53
C ARG A 56 3.41 5.81 11.49
N VAL A 57 4.18 6.30 10.53
CA VAL A 57 3.64 7.16 9.47
C VAL A 57 2.72 6.34 8.57
N ASP A 58 3.14 5.13 8.19
CA ASP A 58 2.35 4.24 7.35
C ASP A 58 1.00 3.93 7.99
N MET A 59 0.98 3.64 9.29
CA MET A 59 -0.26 3.33 10.02
C MET A 59 -1.22 4.53 10.04
N GLU A 60 -0.69 5.75 10.19
CA GLU A 60 -1.52 6.95 10.15
C GLU A 60 -2.10 7.18 8.75
N MET A 61 -1.30 6.95 7.71
CA MET A 61 -1.79 7.05 6.33
C MET A 61 -2.87 6.00 6.05
N LEU A 62 -2.67 4.79 6.56
CA LEU A 62 -3.64 3.71 6.39
C LEU A 62 -4.98 4.07 7.04
N ARG A 63 -4.95 4.74 8.20
CA ARG A 63 -6.17 5.19 8.88
C ARG A 63 -7.00 6.14 8.05
N MET A 64 -6.38 6.86 7.15
CA MET A 64 -7.06 7.81 6.28
C MET A 64 -7.65 7.15 5.03
N CYS A 65 -7.44 5.85 4.87
CA CYS A 65 -7.86 5.12 3.69
C CYS A 65 -9.07 4.24 3.96
N ASP A 66 -9.75 3.85 2.90
CA ASP A 66 -10.95 3.01 2.96
C ASP A 66 -10.64 1.56 2.61
N VAL A 67 -9.62 1.34 1.80
CA VAL A 67 -9.29 0.05 1.22
C VAL A 67 -7.80 -0.22 1.33
N LEU A 68 -7.44 -1.43 1.74
CA LEU A 68 -6.06 -1.92 1.72
C LEU A 68 -5.87 -2.75 0.45
N VAL A 69 -4.92 -2.34 -0.40
CA VAL A 69 -4.58 -3.09 -1.61
C VAL A 69 -3.24 -3.81 -1.38
N GLN A 70 -3.28 -5.13 -1.41
CA GLN A 70 -2.11 -5.96 -1.14
C GLN A 70 -1.37 -6.28 -2.43
N LEU A 71 -0.13 -5.81 -2.51
CA LEU A 71 0.77 -6.10 -3.63
C LEU A 71 1.38 -7.50 -3.46
N PRO A 72 1.80 -8.16 -4.56
CA PRO A 72 2.38 -9.51 -4.48
C PRO A 72 3.55 -9.57 -3.50
N GLY A 73 3.61 -10.65 -2.72
CA GLY A 73 4.66 -10.89 -1.74
C GLY A 73 4.38 -10.32 -0.36
N TRP A 74 3.22 -9.71 -0.14
CA TRP A 74 2.87 -9.08 1.13
C TRP A 74 2.92 -10.05 2.32
N GLU A 75 2.61 -11.33 2.09
CA GLU A 75 2.51 -12.34 3.16
C GLU A 75 3.82 -12.54 3.91
N LYS A 76 4.95 -12.28 3.26
CA LYS A 76 6.28 -12.47 3.83
C LYS A 76 6.83 -11.19 4.48
N SER A 77 6.12 -10.10 4.40
CA SER A 77 6.56 -8.80 4.93
C SER A 77 5.95 -8.55 6.30
N ILE A 78 6.79 -8.27 7.29
CA ILE A 78 6.35 -7.94 8.64
C ILE A 78 5.47 -6.67 8.61
N GLY A 79 5.91 -5.65 7.89
CA GLY A 79 5.16 -4.40 7.78
C GLY A 79 3.79 -4.61 7.14
N CYS A 80 3.74 -5.39 6.05
CA CYS A 80 2.47 -5.68 5.38
C CYS A 80 1.51 -6.44 6.29
N ASN A 81 2.03 -7.35 7.11
CA ASN A 81 1.18 -8.09 8.05
C ASN A 81 0.65 -7.20 9.16
N ARG A 82 1.42 -6.22 9.61
CA ARG A 82 0.94 -5.22 10.57
C ARG A 82 -0.19 -4.39 9.96
N GLU A 83 -0.02 -3.97 8.72
CA GLU A 83 -1.04 -3.21 7.99
C GLU A 83 -2.30 -4.04 7.79
N TYR A 84 -2.13 -5.30 7.45
CA TYR A 84 -3.24 -6.23 7.30
C TYR A 84 -4.03 -6.39 8.61
N GLY A 85 -3.32 -6.57 9.73
CA GLY A 85 -3.95 -6.68 11.04
C GLY A 85 -4.78 -5.44 11.40
N MET A 86 -4.24 -4.26 11.11
CA MET A 86 -4.96 -3.02 11.34
C MET A 86 -6.19 -2.89 10.44
N ALA A 87 -6.06 -3.29 9.18
CA ALA A 87 -7.18 -3.27 8.25
C ALA A 87 -8.30 -4.19 8.70
N LEU A 88 -7.97 -5.38 9.20
CA LEU A 88 -8.95 -6.30 9.76
C LEU A 88 -9.67 -5.70 10.97
N GLU A 89 -8.90 -5.10 11.88
CA GLU A 89 -9.45 -4.49 13.10
C GLU A 89 -10.41 -3.35 12.77
N ARG A 90 -10.15 -2.62 11.71
CA ARG A 90 -10.96 -1.47 11.29
C ARG A 90 -12.06 -1.84 10.29
N ASP A 91 -12.24 -3.11 10.01
CA ASP A 91 -13.22 -3.59 9.01
C ASP A 91 -13.06 -2.94 7.64
N MET A 92 -11.80 -2.68 7.24
CA MET A 92 -11.52 -2.12 5.93
C MET A 92 -11.74 -3.18 4.84
N VAL A 93 -12.07 -2.72 3.64
CA VAL A 93 -12.07 -3.59 2.46
C VAL A 93 -10.62 -3.95 2.14
N ILE A 94 -10.35 -5.22 1.90
CA ILE A 94 -9.01 -5.72 1.60
C ILE A 94 -9.05 -6.39 0.23
N LEU A 95 -8.19 -5.92 -0.67
CA LEU A 95 -8.14 -6.42 -2.04
C LEU A 95 -6.72 -6.87 -2.38
N GLU A 96 -6.60 -7.99 -3.08
CA GLU A 96 -5.32 -8.39 -3.66
C GLU A 96 -5.16 -7.67 -5.01
N TYR A 97 -4.05 -6.98 -5.18
CA TYR A 97 -3.81 -6.14 -6.35
C TYR A 97 -3.98 -6.91 -7.66
N THR A 98 -3.39 -8.09 -7.76
CA THR A 98 -3.41 -8.88 -9.00
C THR A 98 -4.84 -9.23 -9.40
N LYS A 99 -5.64 -9.71 -8.45
CA LYS A 99 -7.04 -10.09 -8.71
C LYS A 99 -7.90 -8.87 -9.03
N PHE A 100 -7.67 -7.79 -8.31
CA PHE A 100 -8.43 -6.55 -8.51
C PHE A 100 -8.16 -5.95 -9.90
N THR A 101 -6.88 -5.91 -10.32
CA THR A 101 -6.53 -5.34 -11.61
C THR A 101 -6.92 -6.22 -12.79
N GLU A 102 -7.00 -7.53 -12.60
CA GLU A 102 -7.55 -8.42 -13.64
C GLU A 102 -9.00 -8.04 -13.95
N GLY A 103 -9.81 -7.81 -12.91
CA GLY A 103 -11.18 -7.34 -13.08
C GLY A 103 -11.27 -6.00 -13.80
N VAL A 104 -10.40 -5.07 -13.45
CA VAL A 104 -10.34 -3.74 -14.07
C VAL A 104 -9.95 -3.85 -15.54
N LYS A 105 -8.95 -4.67 -15.87
CA LYS A 105 -8.50 -4.85 -17.26
C LYS A 105 -9.54 -5.51 -18.15
N ASN A 106 -10.39 -6.33 -17.57
CA ASN A 106 -11.41 -7.08 -18.30
C ASN A 106 -12.77 -6.38 -18.31
N ALA A 107 -12.87 -5.26 -17.64
CA ALA A 107 -14.08 -4.44 -17.65
C ALA A 107 -14.15 -3.48 -18.86
#